data_dfe466ce033c6ce96705adca1aae22ba
#
_entry.id   dfe466ce033c6ce96705adca1aae22ba
#
_cell.length_a   1.000
_cell.length_b   1.000
_cell.length_c   1.000
_cell.angle_alpha   90.00
_cell.angle_beta   90.00
_cell.angle_gamma   90.00
#
_symmetry.space_group_name_H-M   'P 1'
#
loop_
_entity.id
_entity.type
_entity.pdbx_description
1 polymer ?
#
loop_
_entity_poly.entity_id
_entity_poly.type
_entity_poly.pdbx_seq_one_letter_code
_entity_poly.pdbx_strand_id
1 'polypeptide(L)'
;MTKLARSTTIRCLFFGVLVLAPKSWAQKRPPILEQLAKTYGLDSYGQIEAIRYTWNGQLPGLNVSRSWVWEPKTNKVSYEGKDKDGKPVKVTYKRSDLGSQPDAVKNEVDPAFFNDNYWLLFPLHAYWDTSATVTDQGMHKLPVGNGSAKLVAVKYPNEGGYTPGDTWELYVGKDNRIEHLVYHRGGPTKPGLVIATWAGYKTAGPLLISTEHRGTADGKPLHIFLSDVAVKLTDSDTWMEAE
;
A
#
# COMPACT_ATOMS: atom_id res chain seq x y z
N MET A 1 -21.93 -17.71 -84.67
CA MET A 1 -22.50 -16.72 -83.71
C MET A 1 -21.71 -16.85 -82.43
N THR A 2 -20.72 -16.00 -82.26
CA THR A 2 -19.73 -16.05 -81.18
C THR A 2 -20.13 -15.03 -80.10
N LYS A 3 -20.41 -15.49 -78.88
CA LYS A 3 -20.66 -14.59 -77.73
C LYS A 3 -19.37 -14.32 -76.97
N LEU A 4 -18.96 -13.07 -76.95
CA LEU A 4 -17.88 -12.56 -76.11
C LEU A 4 -18.35 -12.53 -74.64
N ALA A 5 -17.58 -13.15 -73.75
CA ALA A 5 -17.71 -13.00 -72.30
C ALA A 5 -16.86 -11.84 -71.83
N ARG A 6 -17.48 -10.82 -71.20
CA ARG A 6 -16.79 -9.71 -70.52
C ARG A 6 -16.40 -10.15 -69.11
N SER A 7 -15.09 -10.18 -68.84
CA SER A 7 -14.53 -10.35 -67.51
C SER A 7 -14.53 -9.01 -66.75
N THR A 8 -15.25 -8.94 -65.64
CA THR A 8 -15.26 -7.79 -64.76
C THR A 8 -14.27 -8.04 -63.61
N THR A 9 -13.13 -7.37 -63.67
CA THR A 9 -12.11 -7.42 -62.61
C THR A 9 -12.49 -6.48 -61.45
N ILE A 10 -12.90 -7.05 -60.30
CA ILE A 10 -13.16 -6.30 -59.09
C ILE A 10 -11.82 -6.05 -58.41
N ARG A 11 -11.37 -4.79 -58.35
CA ARG A 11 -10.23 -4.36 -57.56
C ARG A 11 -10.71 -4.11 -56.12
N CYS A 12 -10.38 -5.02 -55.20
CA CYS A 12 -10.52 -4.78 -53.75
C CYS A 12 -9.45 -3.80 -53.29
N LEU A 13 -9.84 -2.59 -52.95
CA LEU A 13 -9.02 -1.64 -52.22
C LEU A 13 -8.99 -2.06 -50.75
N PHE A 14 -7.87 -2.61 -50.27
CA PHE A 14 -7.60 -2.81 -48.84
C PHE A 14 -7.26 -1.44 -48.23
N PHE A 15 -8.21 -0.84 -47.52
CA PHE A 15 -7.93 0.28 -46.61
C PHE A 15 -7.29 -0.32 -45.35
N GLY A 16 -5.96 -0.23 -45.24
CA GLY A 16 -5.24 -0.54 -44.02
C GLY A 16 -5.57 0.49 -42.94
N VAL A 17 -6.42 0.14 -42.00
CA VAL A 17 -6.62 0.93 -40.77
C VAL A 17 -5.36 0.80 -39.91
N LEU A 18 -4.55 1.84 -39.91
CA LEU A 18 -3.40 1.95 -39.00
C LEU A 18 -3.93 2.19 -37.58
N VAL A 19 -4.09 1.12 -36.80
CA VAL A 19 -4.43 1.21 -35.39
C VAL A 19 -3.18 1.75 -34.68
N LEU A 20 -3.14 3.04 -34.43
CA LEU A 20 -2.18 3.66 -33.53
C LEU A 20 -2.53 3.20 -32.12
N ALA A 21 -1.86 2.15 -31.61
CA ALA A 21 -1.93 1.79 -30.23
C ALA A 21 -1.48 2.99 -29.38
N PRO A 22 -2.26 3.45 -28.40
CA PRO A 22 -1.82 4.53 -27.52
C PRO A 22 -0.55 4.06 -26.82
N LYS A 23 0.56 4.76 -27.02
CA LYS A 23 1.77 4.60 -26.20
C LYS A 23 1.34 4.95 -24.77
N SER A 24 1.14 3.97 -23.92
CA SER A 24 1.02 4.21 -22.50
C SER A 24 2.38 4.77 -22.05
N TRP A 25 2.41 6.06 -21.80
CA TRP A 25 3.56 6.70 -21.21
C TRP A 25 3.59 6.19 -19.77
N ALA A 26 4.49 5.26 -19.47
CA ALA A 26 4.74 4.89 -18.10
C ALA A 26 5.07 6.20 -17.35
N GLN A 27 4.23 6.57 -16.40
CA GLN A 27 4.39 7.81 -15.66
C GLN A 27 5.76 7.77 -14.98
N LYS A 28 6.64 8.72 -15.31
CA LYS A 28 7.94 8.84 -14.67
C LYS A 28 7.72 9.16 -13.19
N ARG A 29 8.03 8.23 -12.33
CA ARG A 29 7.90 8.41 -10.88
C ARG A 29 8.88 9.48 -10.39
N PRO A 30 8.48 10.36 -9.48
CA PRO A 30 9.36 11.42 -8.97
C PRO A 30 10.55 10.80 -8.19
N PRO A 31 11.77 11.33 -8.34
CA PRO A 31 12.96 10.79 -7.66
C PRO A 31 12.84 10.69 -6.14
N ILE A 32 12.07 11.57 -5.51
CA ILE A 32 11.82 11.56 -4.07
C ILE A 32 11.17 10.25 -3.60
N LEU A 33 10.36 9.60 -4.44
CA LEU A 33 9.73 8.34 -4.09
C LEU A 33 10.75 7.23 -3.88
N GLU A 34 11.77 7.16 -4.74
CA GLU A 34 12.84 6.18 -4.59
C GLU A 34 13.72 6.50 -3.37
N GLN A 35 14.05 7.78 -3.16
CA GLN A 35 14.80 8.22 -1.98
C GLN A 35 14.06 7.88 -0.69
N LEU A 36 12.74 8.14 -0.67
CA LEU A 36 11.87 7.76 0.43
C LEU A 36 11.95 6.25 0.68
N ALA A 37 11.67 5.42 -0.32
CA ALA A 37 11.68 3.96 -0.18
C ALA A 37 13.04 3.41 0.27
N LYS A 38 14.15 3.97 -0.21
CA LYS A 38 15.51 3.61 0.22
C LYS A 38 15.75 3.93 1.69
N THR A 39 15.27 5.06 2.17
CA THR A 39 15.34 5.42 3.60
C THR A 39 14.64 4.38 4.48
N TYR A 40 13.59 3.73 3.98
CA TYR A 40 12.84 2.69 4.70
C TYR A 40 13.32 1.26 4.43
N GLY A 41 14.45 1.07 3.72
CA GLY A 41 15.11 -0.22 3.56
C GLY A 41 14.87 -0.93 2.23
N LEU A 42 14.44 -0.20 1.18
CA LEU A 42 14.17 -0.79 -0.15
C LEU A 42 15.34 -1.65 -0.66
N ASP A 43 16.57 -1.14 -0.57
CA ASP A 43 17.76 -1.79 -1.16
C ASP A 43 18.08 -3.15 -0.50
N SER A 44 17.64 -3.34 0.75
CA SER A 44 17.87 -4.58 1.51
C SER A 44 16.61 -5.41 1.72
N TYR A 45 15.46 -4.95 1.20
CA TYR A 45 14.19 -5.64 1.41
C TYR A 45 14.18 -7.09 0.92
N GLY A 46 14.90 -7.39 -0.15
CA GLY A 46 15.03 -8.76 -0.68
C GLY A 46 15.66 -9.77 0.29
N GLN A 47 16.33 -9.29 1.34
CA GLN A 47 16.90 -10.14 2.41
C GLN A 47 15.86 -10.56 3.46
N ILE A 48 14.67 -9.96 3.45
CA ILE A 48 13.62 -10.26 4.43
C ILE A 48 13.00 -11.62 4.13
N GLU A 49 13.04 -12.51 5.12
CA GLU A 49 12.35 -13.79 5.11
C GLU A 49 10.96 -13.67 5.69
N ALA A 50 10.85 -13.02 6.86
CA ALA A 50 9.57 -12.80 7.53
C ALA A 50 9.57 -11.48 8.32
N ILE A 51 8.38 -10.89 8.47
CA ILE A 51 8.11 -9.74 9.32
C ILE A 51 6.99 -10.13 10.29
N ARG A 52 7.19 -9.88 11.58
CA ARG A 52 6.12 -9.97 12.58
C ARG A 52 5.84 -8.61 13.16
N TYR A 53 4.60 -8.35 13.48
CA TYR A 53 4.17 -7.12 14.15
C TYR A 53 2.77 -7.28 14.75
N THR A 54 2.46 -6.46 15.75
CA THR A 54 1.10 -6.27 16.25
C THR A 54 0.64 -4.87 15.91
N TRP A 55 -0.42 -4.77 15.11
CA TRP A 55 -1.08 -3.52 14.81
C TRP A 55 -2.15 -3.24 15.88
N ASN A 56 -2.11 -2.04 16.46
CA ASN A 56 -3.05 -1.61 17.48
C ASN A 56 -3.73 -0.32 17.01
N GLY A 57 -5.06 -0.29 17.05
CA GLY A 57 -5.88 0.87 16.70
C GLY A 57 -6.79 1.26 17.87
N GLN A 58 -6.73 2.53 18.26
CA GLN A 58 -7.53 3.12 19.33
C GLN A 58 -8.34 4.30 18.77
N LEU A 59 -9.65 4.17 18.82
CA LEU A 59 -10.64 5.22 18.51
C LEU A 59 -11.64 5.28 19.64
N PRO A 60 -12.42 6.37 19.79
CA PRO A 60 -13.46 6.43 20.80
C PRO A 60 -14.44 5.24 20.72
N GLY A 61 -14.45 4.43 21.78
CA GLY A 61 -15.31 3.24 21.86
C GLY A 61 -14.81 2.00 21.09
N LEU A 62 -13.61 2.05 20.50
CA LEU A 62 -13.05 0.91 19.75
C LEU A 62 -11.56 0.77 20.02
N ASN A 63 -11.18 -0.41 20.53
CA ASN A 63 -9.78 -0.83 20.65
C ASN A 63 -9.61 -2.14 19.88
N VAL A 64 -8.69 -2.16 18.93
CA VAL A 64 -8.41 -3.31 18.08
C VAL A 64 -6.93 -3.65 18.19
N SER A 65 -6.61 -4.93 18.30
CA SER A 65 -5.25 -5.44 18.28
C SER A 65 -5.21 -6.70 17.39
N ARG A 66 -4.27 -6.73 16.43
CA ARG A 66 -4.09 -7.80 15.47
C ARG A 66 -2.62 -8.11 15.32
N SER A 67 -2.25 -9.37 15.53
CA SER A 67 -0.86 -9.83 15.40
C SER A 67 -0.68 -10.59 14.09
N TRP A 68 0.40 -10.27 13.42
CA TRP A 68 0.71 -10.77 12.09
C TRP A 68 2.13 -11.37 12.03
N VAL A 69 2.26 -12.43 11.25
CA VAL A 69 3.54 -12.86 10.69
C VAL A 69 3.35 -12.96 9.18
N TRP A 70 4.16 -12.24 8.44
CA TRP A 70 4.12 -12.24 6.98
C TRP A 70 5.45 -12.70 6.41
N GLU A 71 5.40 -13.66 5.51
CA GLU A 71 6.53 -14.14 4.71
C GLU A 71 6.42 -13.57 3.29
N PRO A 72 7.09 -12.46 2.94
CA PRO A 72 6.91 -11.76 1.66
C PRO A 72 7.20 -12.65 0.44
N LYS A 73 8.23 -13.50 0.51
CA LYS A 73 8.68 -14.35 -0.60
C LYS A 73 7.67 -15.43 -0.97
N THR A 74 6.98 -15.99 0.02
CA THR A 74 5.97 -17.03 -0.17
C THR A 74 4.56 -16.47 -0.18
N ASN A 75 4.40 -15.20 0.16
CA ASN A 75 3.13 -14.49 0.35
C ASN A 75 2.21 -15.19 1.36
N LYS A 76 2.83 -15.83 2.37
CA LYS A 76 2.14 -16.51 3.46
C LYS A 76 1.90 -15.54 4.61
N VAL A 77 0.68 -15.53 5.13
CA VAL A 77 0.23 -14.66 6.22
C VAL A 77 -0.30 -15.53 7.35
N SER A 78 0.18 -15.29 8.57
CA SER A 78 -0.39 -15.82 9.78
C SER A 78 -1.00 -14.68 10.59
N TYR A 79 -2.22 -14.87 11.05
CA TYR A 79 -3.04 -13.93 11.80
C TYR A 79 -3.40 -14.48 13.16
N GLU A 80 -3.34 -13.63 14.15
CA GLU A 80 -3.88 -13.89 15.48
C GLU A 80 -4.58 -12.61 15.99
N GLY A 81 -5.86 -12.74 16.37
CA GLY A 81 -6.69 -11.61 16.80
C GLY A 81 -8.05 -12.05 17.26
N LYS A 82 -9.06 -11.19 17.05
CA LYS A 82 -10.45 -11.47 17.39
C LYS A 82 -11.34 -11.24 16.18
N ASP A 83 -12.44 -11.99 16.10
CA ASP A 83 -13.52 -11.71 15.16
C ASP A 83 -14.42 -10.56 15.66
N LYS A 84 -15.45 -10.24 14.87
CA LYS A 84 -16.45 -9.22 15.20
C LYS A 84 -17.24 -9.48 16.48
N ASP A 85 -17.30 -10.76 16.92
CA ASP A 85 -17.99 -11.20 18.14
C ASP A 85 -17.03 -11.26 19.34
N GLY A 86 -15.75 -10.85 19.16
CA GLY A 86 -14.70 -10.84 20.18
C GLY A 86 -14.08 -12.21 20.44
N LYS A 87 -14.38 -13.23 19.63
CA LYS A 87 -13.81 -14.58 19.80
C LYS A 87 -12.40 -14.64 19.20
N PRO A 88 -11.47 -15.37 19.85
CA PRO A 88 -10.12 -15.54 19.32
C PRO A 88 -10.14 -16.21 17.93
N VAL A 89 -9.37 -15.67 17.01
CA VAL A 89 -9.15 -16.22 15.67
C VAL A 89 -7.67 -16.38 15.44
N LYS A 90 -7.28 -17.56 14.96
CA LYS A 90 -5.92 -17.85 14.50
C LYS A 90 -6.00 -18.57 13.15
N VAL A 91 -5.39 -18.00 12.12
CA VAL A 91 -5.41 -18.55 10.78
C VAL A 91 -4.08 -18.29 10.07
N THR A 92 -3.68 -19.24 9.24
CA THR A 92 -2.55 -19.09 8.32
C THR A 92 -3.03 -19.41 6.90
N TYR A 93 -2.71 -18.56 5.95
CA TYR A 93 -3.10 -18.71 4.56
C TYR A 93 -2.02 -18.16 3.62
N LYS A 94 -2.08 -18.55 2.34
CA LYS A 94 -1.29 -17.93 1.28
C LYS A 94 -2.19 -17.00 0.49
N ARG A 95 -1.74 -15.76 0.27
CA ARG A 95 -2.51 -14.78 -0.51
C ARG A 95 -2.61 -15.16 -1.98
N SER A 96 -1.67 -15.94 -2.51
CA SER A 96 -1.79 -16.55 -3.85
C SER A 96 -3.04 -17.40 -4.01
N ASP A 97 -3.52 -18.02 -2.93
CA ASP A 97 -4.62 -18.96 -2.91
C ASP A 97 -5.88 -18.36 -2.26
N LEU A 98 -5.95 -17.00 -2.20
CA LEU A 98 -7.03 -16.30 -1.50
C LEU A 98 -8.42 -16.68 -2.02
N GLY A 99 -8.57 -16.92 -3.31
CA GLY A 99 -9.85 -17.31 -3.91
C GLY A 99 -10.44 -18.59 -3.34
N SER A 100 -9.60 -19.51 -2.86
CA SER A 100 -10.00 -20.81 -2.26
C SER A 100 -10.17 -20.76 -0.74
N GLN A 101 -9.84 -19.62 -0.09
CA GLN A 101 -9.94 -19.48 1.34
C GLN A 101 -11.40 -19.31 1.80
N PRO A 102 -11.71 -19.61 3.09
CA PRO A 102 -13.01 -19.32 3.67
C PRO A 102 -13.39 -17.83 3.55
N ASP A 103 -14.69 -17.55 3.52
CA ASP A 103 -15.21 -16.18 3.37
C ASP A 103 -14.72 -15.23 4.47
N ALA A 104 -14.58 -15.69 5.71
CA ALA A 104 -14.01 -14.89 6.80
C ALA A 104 -12.58 -14.44 6.49
N VAL A 105 -11.75 -15.31 5.87
CA VAL A 105 -10.38 -14.93 5.47
C VAL A 105 -10.42 -13.92 4.34
N LYS A 106 -11.24 -14.14 3.30
CA LYS A 106 -11.33 -13.26 2.13
C LYS A 106 -11.90 -11.88 2.46
N ASN A 107 -12.89 -11.83 3.34
CA ASN A 107 -13.70 -10.62 3.54
C ASN A 107 -13.34 -9.84 4.82
N GLU A 108 -12.63 -10.48 5.77
CA GLU A 108 -12.30 -9.85 7.06
C GLU A 108 -10.78 -9.86 7.31
N VAL A 109 -10.12 -11.03 7.24
CA VAL A 109 -8.70 -11.16 7.62
C VAL A 109 -7.77 -10.55 6.58
N ASP A 110 -7.89 -10.88 5.29
CA ASP A 110 -6.98 -10.36 4.27
C ASP A 110 -7.12 -8.85 4.04
N PRO A 111 -8.35 -8.27 4.03
CA PRO A 111 -8.49 -6.81 4.04
C PRO A 111 -7.88 -6.12 5.27
N ALA A 112 -7.98 -6.74 6.46
CA ALA A 112 -7.34 -6.23 7.66
C ALA A 112 -5.81 -6.32 7.57
N PHE A 113 -5.27 -7.44 7.08
CA PHE A 113 -3.84 -7.58 6.80
C PHE A 113 -3.34 -6.48 5.87
N PHE A 114 -4.07 -6.24 4.77
CA PHE A 114 -3.72 -5.22 3.80
C PHE A 114 -3.65 -3.83 4.45
N ASN A 115 -4.70 -3.44 5.19
CA ASN A 115 -4.72 -2.17 5.93
C ASN A 115 -3.54 -2.05 6.89
N ASP A 116 -3.30 -3.06 7.72
CA ASP A 116 -2.28 -3.00 8.77
C ASP A 116 -0.87 -3.01 8.21
N ASN A 117 -0.64 -3.73 7.10
CA ASN A 117 0.63 -3.76 6.40
C ASN A 117 0.95 -2.44 5.71
N TYR A 118 -0.09 -1.70 5.24
CA TYR A 118 0.09 -0.35 4.73
C TYR A 118 0.54 0.63 5.83
N TRP A 119 0.01 0.54 7.04
CA TRP A 119 0.50 1.34 8.16
C TRP A 119 1.95 0.99 8.54
N LEU A 120 2.36 -0.26 8.37
CA LEU A 120 3.73 -0.70 8.65
C LEU A 120 4.72 -0.25 7.57
N LEU A 121 4.39 -0.44 6.29
CA LEU A 121 5.32 -0.36 5.16
C LEU A 121 4.89 0.59 4.05
N PHE A 122 4.04 1.58 4.31
CA PHE A 122 3.51 2.46 3.27
C PHE A 122 4.58 3.08 2.36
N PRO A 123 5.75 3.54 2.86
CA PRO A 123 6.80 4.09 2.01
C PRO A 123 7.30 3.12 0.93
N LEU A 124 7.33 1.83 1.25
CA LEU A 124 7.69 0.78 0.30
C LEU A 124 6.52 0.45 -0.64
N HIS A 125 5.28 0.37 -0.12
CA HIS A 125 4.09 0.19 -0.95
C HIS A 125 3.94 1.29 -1.98
N ALA A 126 4.13 2.55 -1.61
CA ALA A 126 4.09 3.68 -2.53
C ALA A 126 5.10 3.52 -3.69
N TYR A 127 6.24 2.88 -3.44
CA TYR A 127 7.23 2.58 -4.47
C TYR A 127 6.88 1.35 -5.30
N TRP A 128 6.35 0.28 -4.69
CA TRP A 128 6.02 -0.97 -5.39
C TRP A 128 4.76 -0.87 -6.24
N ASP A 129 3.76 -0.12 -5.78
CA ASP A 129 2.46 -0.02 -6.44
C ASP A 129 2.54 0.81 -7.72
N THR A 130 2.83 0.15 -8.83
CA THR A 130 2.98 0.79 -10.14
C THR A 130 1.66 1.33 -10.71
N SER A 131 0.51 0.91 -10.17
CA SER A 131 -0.81 1.42 -10.54
C SER A 131 -1.09 2.81 -9.95
N ALA A 132 -0.44 3.16 -8.83
CA ALA A 132 -0.62 4.45 -8.20
C ALA A 132 0.09 5.58 -8.97
N THR A 133 -0.60 6.70 -9.09
CA THR A 133 -0.03 7.97 -9.57
C THR A 133 0.66 8.67 -8.41
N VAL A 134 1.97 8.96 -8.55
CA VAL A 134 2.75 9.66 -7.53
C VAL A 134 3.23 11.01 -8.05
N THR A 135 3.01 12.06 -7.25
CA THR A 135 3.40 13.44 -7.59
C THR A 135 4.17 14.10 -6.45
N ASP A 136 5.28 14.76 -6.77
CA ASP A 136 5.99 15.69 -5.87
C ASP A 136 5.35 17.07 -6.04
N GLN A 137 4.70 17.55 -4.99
CA GLN A 137 4.01 18.85 -4.99
C GLN A 137 4.85 19.99 -4.38
N GLY A 138 6.11 19.69 -4.01
CA GLY A 138 7.00 20.68 -3.42
C GLY A 138 6.72 20.94 -1.93
N MET A 139 7.11 22.11 -1.43
CA MET A 139 7.00 22.46 0.00
C MET A 139 5.59 22.89 0.37
N HIS A 140 5.02 22.25 1.37
CA HIS A 140 3.70 22.54 1.93
C HIS A 140 3.77 22.68 3.44
N LYS A 141 2.82 23.45 4.02
CA LYS A 141 2.65 23.51 5.48
C LYS A 141 2.22 22.15 6.00
N LEU A 142 2.73 21.76 7.16
CA LEU A 142 2.30 20.55 7.84
C LEU A 142 0.79 20.59 8.15
N PRO A 143 0.08 19.47 8.10
CA PRO A 143 -1.36 19.41 8.37
C PRO A 143 -1.67 19.67 9.86
N VAL A 144 -0.69 19.47 10.74
CA VAL A 144 -0.78 19.72 12.18
C VAL A 144 0.53 20.36 12.66
N GLY A 145 0.41 21.35 13.56
CA GLY A 145 1.56 22.07 14.10
C GLY A 145 2.11 23.13 13.16
N ASN A 146 3.31 23.59 13.46
CA ASN A 146 4.01 24.63 12.70
C ASN A 146 5.18 24.02 11.94
N GLY A 147 5.32 24.37 10.68
CA GLY A 147 6.43 23.89 9.85
C GLY A 147 6.01 23.64 8.42
N SER A 148 6.96 23.16 7.64
CA SER A 148 6.74 22.79 6.24
C SER A 148 7.59 21.59 5.89
N ALA A 149 7.04 20.70 5.10
CA ALA A 149 7.71 19.53 4.56
C ALA A 149 7.38 19.36 3.08
N LYS A 150 8.08 18.50 2.38
CA LYS A 150 7.80 18.20 1.00
C LYS A 150 6.58 17.29 0.92
N LEU A 151 5.58 17.70 0.16
CA LEU A 151 4.36 16.91 -0.04
C LEU A 151 4.51 15.97 -1.23
N VAL A 152 4.39 14.68 -0.96
CA VAL A 152 4.33 13.62 -1.97
C VAL A 152 2.93 13.01 -1.92
N ALA A 153 2.16 13.19 -3.00
CA ALA A 153 0.82 12.61 -3.09
C ALA A 153 0.87 11.29 -3.87
N VAL A 154 0.23 10.25 -3.31
CA VAL A 154 0.06 8.92 -3.89
C VAL A 154 -1.42 8.68 -4.09
N LYS A 155 -1.87 8.61 -5.34
CA LYS A 155 -3.28 8.42 -5.70
C LYS A 155 -3.48 7.08 -6.39
N TYR A 156 -4.39 6.29 -5.85
CA TYR A 156 -4.77 4.99 -6.40
C TYR A 156 -5.87 5.13 -7.46
N PRO A 157 -5.96 4.19 -8.43
CA PRO A 157 -7.06 4.13 -9.39
C PRO A 157 -8.41 4.00 -8.70
N ASN A 158 -9.48 4.46 -9.37
CA ASN A 158 -10.85 4.38 -8.83
C ASN A 158 -11.42 2.96 -8.82
N GLU A 159 -10.73 2.01 -9.44
CA GLU A 159 -11.17 0.62 -9.58
C GLU A 159 -10.04 -0.35 -9.22
N GLY A 160 -10.42 -1.50 -8.67
CA GLY A 160 -9.51 -2.58 -8.33
C GLY A 160 -8.81 -2.43 -6.98
N GLY A 161 -8.29 -3.54 -6.46
CA GLY A 161 -7.57 -3.60 -5.20
C GLY A 161 -8.43 -3.30 -3.96
N TYR A 162 -7.76 -3.02 -2.85
CA TYR A 162 -8.38 -2.68 -1.56
C TYR A 162 -8.49 -1.16 -1.32
N THR A 163 -7.94 -0.34 -2.21
CA THR A 163 -7.78 1.11 -2.04
C THR A 163 -8.37 1.91 -3.22
N PRO A 164 -9.56 1.57 -3.77
CA PRO A 164 -10.07 2.23 -4.96
C PRO A 164 -10.31 3.72 -4.71
N GLY A 165 -9.59 4.57 -5.46
CA GLY A 165 -9.70 6.02 -5.37
C GLY A 165 -9.04 6.67 -4.16
N ASP A 166 -8.36 5.91 -3.31
CA ASP A 166 -7.68 6.44 -2.14
C ASP A 166 -6.53 7.37 -2.53
N THR A 167 -6.30 8.38 -1.71
CA THR A 167 -5.17 9.30 -1.84
C THR A 167 -4.44 9.41 -0.51
N TRP A 168 -3.11 9.29 -0.56
CA TRP A 168 -2.22 9.49 0.58
C TRP A 168 -1.33 10.69 0.30
N GLU A 169 -1.32 11.64 1.22
CA GLU A 169 -0.45 12.81 1.20
C GLU A 169 0.64 12.62 2.25
N LEU A 170 1.88 12.44 1.81
CA LEU A 170 3.03 12.20 2.66
C LEU A 170 3.82 13.48 2.82
N TYR A 171 3.95 13.96 4.03
CA TYR A 171 4.77 15.13 4.37
C TYR A 171 6.16 14.64 4.76
N VAL A 172 7.10 14.79 3.84
CA VAL A 172 8.45 14.23 3.90
C VAL A 172 9.44 15.28 4.38
N GLY A 173 10.10 15.02 5.49
CA GLY A 173 11.14 15.85 6.08
C GLY A 173 12.44 15.85 5.29
N LYS A 174 13.42 16.64 5.75
CA LYS A 174 14.72 16.80 5.08
C LYS A 174 15.58 15.54 5.07
N ASP A 175 15.32 14.62 5.99
CA ASP A 175 15.99 13.33 6.14
C ASP A 175 15.29 12.20 5.36
N ASN A 176 14.39 12.56 4.47
CA ASN A 176 13.53 11.64 3.71
C ASN A 176 12.65 10.73 4.59
N ARG A 177 12.34 11.14 5.83
CA ARG A 177 11.34 10.48 6.67
C ARG A 177 10.00 11.19 6.55
N ILE A 178 8.92 10.44 6.63
CA ILE A 178 7.58 11.01 6.72
C ILE A 178 7.38 11.59 8.11
N GLU A 179 6.94 12.83 8.23
CA GLU A 179 6.61 13.46 9.51
C GLU A 179 5.11 13.36 9.81
N HIS A 180 4.30 13.53 8.76
CA HIS A 180 2.83 13.47 8.82
C HIS A 180 2.28 12.81 7.57
N LEU A 181 1.06 12.31 7.70
CA LEU A 181 0.26 11.89 6.55
C LEU A 181 -1.15 12.46 6.62
N VAL A 182 -1.75 12.61 5.45
CA VAL A 182 -3.20 12.78 5.29
C VAL A 182 -3.69 11.69 4.35
N TYR A 183 -4.63 10.89 4.82
CA TYR A 183 -5.26 9.84 4.03
C TYR A 183 -6.70 10.22 3.73
N HIS A 184 -7.02 10.22 2.44
CA HIS A 184 -8.36 10.43 1.92
C HIS A 184 -8.90 9.12 1.38
N ARG A 185 -9.93 8.58 2.00
CA ARG A 185 -10.64 7.41 1.48
C ARG A 185 -11.40 7.79 0.22
N GLY A 186 -11.20 7.01 -0.84
CA GLY A 186 -11.93 7.14 -2.10
C GLY A 186 -13.08 6.14 -2.23
N GLY A 187 -13.50 5.93 -3.48
CA GLY A 187 -14.53 4.97 -3.86
C GLY A 187 -15.96 5.45 -3.60
N PRO A 188 -16.95 4.55 -3.73
CA PRO A 188 -18.37 4.87 -3.65
C PRO A 188 -18.88 5.03 -2.21
N THR A 189 -18.08 4.68 -1.22
CA THR A 189 -18.44 4.84 0.20
C THR A 189 -18.25 6.28 0.65
N LYS A 190 -18.84 6.62 1.82
CA LYS A 190 -18.68 7.95 2.41
C LYS A 190 -17.19 8.27 2.52
N PRO A 191 -16.72 9.42 2.00
CA PRO A 191 -15.35 9.85 2.16
C PRO A 191 -14.95 9.87 3.63
N GLY A 192 -13.74 9.40 3.92
CA GLY A 192 -13.14 9.47 5.25
C GLY A 192 -11.81 10.20 5.17
N LEU A 193 -11.46 10.90 6.23
CA LEU A 193 -10.23 11.67 6.35
C LEU A 193 -9.46 11.23 7.59
N VAL A 194 -8.21 10.82 7.41
CA VAL A 194 -7.28 10.60 8.52
C VAL A 194 -6.14 11.59 8.41
N ILE A 195 -5.84 12.27 9.50
CA ILE A 195 -4.65 13.11 9.64
C ILE A 195 -3.85 12.55 10.81
N ALA A 196 -2.61 12.16 10.58
CA ALA A 196 -1.81 11.54 11.63
C ALA A 196 -0.32 11.91 11.53
N THR A 197 0.36 11.88 12.66
CA THR A 197 1.83 11.88 12.71
C THR A 197 2.37 10.56 12.17
N TRP A 198 3.61 10.59 11.72
CA TRP A 198 4.39 9.42 11.37
C TRP A 198 5.67 9.48 12.20
N ALA A 199 5.69 8.78 13.33
CA ALA A 199 6.68 8.98 14.39
C ALA A 199 7.10 7.67 15.07
N GLY A 200 7.89 7.74 16.14
CA GLY A 200 8.33 6.55 16.88
C GLY A 200 9.21 5.65 16.02
N TYR A 201 10.12 6.24 15.28
CA TYR A 201 11.00 5.51 14.37
C TYR A 201 11.90 4.54 15.10
N LYS A 202 11.90 3.30 14.62
CA LYS A 202 12.72 2.18 15.10
C LYS A 202 13.33 1.44 13.92
N THR A 203 14.44 0.77 14.16
CA THR A 203 15.11 -0.07 13.17
C THR A 203 14.89 -1.53 13.48
N ALA A 204 14.32 -2.29 12.54
CA ALA A 204 14.18 -3.74 12.62
C ALA A 204 15.00 -4.38 11.49
N GLY A 205 16.20 -4.89 11.79
CA GLY A 205 17.15 -5.30 10.76
C GLY A 205 17.41 -4.18 9.75
N PRO A 206 17.21 -4.38 8.44
CA PRO A 206 17.43 -3.34 7.44
C PRO A 206 16.26 -2.35 7.30
N LEU A 207 15.15 -2.56 7.99
CA LEU A 207 13.95 -1.74 7.83
C LEU A 207 13.88 -0.62 8.85
N LEU A 208 13.59 0.59 8.39
CA LEU A 208 13.17 1.70 9.24
C LEU A 208 11.64 1.68 9.35
N ILE A 209 11.12 1.58 10.56
CA ILE A 209 9.69 1.46 10.83
C ILE A 209 9.22 2.63 11.68
N SER A 210 8.13 3.29 11.27
CA SER A 210 7.39 4.20 12.14
C SER A 210 6.42 3.40 12.98
N THR A 211 6.47 3.53 14.30
CA THR A 211 5.66 2.72 15.22
C THR A 211 4.56 3.51 15.91
N GLU A 212 4.48 4.84 15.72
CA GLU A 212 3.53 5.73 16.39
C GLU A 212 2.83 6.66 15.40
N HIS A 213 1.50 6.63 15.38
CA HIS A 213 0.66 7.46 14.53
C HIS A 213 -0.50 8.04 15.35
N ARG A 214 -0.40 9.30 15.70
CA ARG A 214 -1.41 10.01 16.50
C ARG A 214 -2.06 11.11 15.69
N GLY A 215 -3.38 11.25 15.81
CA GLY A 215 -4.10 12.26 15.05
C GLY A 215 -5.59 12.14 15.16
N THR A 216 -6.27 12.28 14.02
CA THR A 216 -7.74 12.21 13.94
C THR A 216 -8.21 11.36 12.76
N ALA A 217 -9.33 10.68 12.94
CA ALA A 217 -10.11 10.05 11.88
C ALA A 217 -11.49 10.71 11.86
N ASP A 218 -11.84 11.40 10.78
CA ASP A 218 -13.07 12.21 10.65
C ASP A 218 -13.28 13.16 11.85
N GLY A 219 -12.20 13.81 12.30
CA GLY A 219 -12.19 14.72 13.43
C GLY A 219 -12.21 14.08 14.82
N LYS A 220 -12.31 12.75 14.92
CA LYS A 220 -12.27 12.02 16.20
C LYS A 220 -10.84 11.58 16.51
N PRO A 221 -10.42 11.57 17.79
CA PRO A 221 -9.09 11.12 18.18
C PRO A 221 -8.77 9.73 17.62
N LEU A 222 -7.55 9.59 17.08
CA LEU A 222 -7.00 8.35 16.54
C LEU A 222 -5.60 8.13 17.12
N HIS A 223 -5.35 6.91 17.58
CA HIS A 223 -4.00 6.43 17.85
C HIS A 223 -3.81 5.05 17.22
N ILE A 224 -2.90 4.96 16.27
CA ILE A 224 -2.42 3.69 15.72
C ILE A 224 -0.98 3.51 16.16
N PHE A 225 -0.65 2.34 16.67
CA PHE A 225 0.72 2.02 17.02
C PHE A 225 1.07 0.57 16.71
N LEU A 226 2.35 0.33 16.45
CA LEU A 226 2.89 -0.99 16.14
C LEU A 226 3.75 -1.46 17.31
N SER A 227 3.46 -2.66 17.83
CA SER A 227 4.26 -3.34 18.83
C SER A 227 4.77 -4.68 18.31
N ASP A 228 5.70 -5.30 19.03
CA ASP A 228 6.28 -6.61 18.72
C ASP A 228 6.84 -6.69 17.27
N VAL A 229 7.32 -5.56 16.77
CA VAL A 229 7.86 -5.48 15.41
C VAL A 229 9.23 -6.14 15.39
N ALA A 230 9.39 -7.14 14.54
CA ALA A 230 10.68 -7.78 14.28
C ALA A 230 10.75 -8.28 12.84
N VAL A 231 11.97 -8.42 12.34
CA VAL A 231 12.24 -9.05 11.05
C VAL A 231 13.12 -10.28 11.21
N LYS A 232 12.94 -11.23 10.31
CA LYS A 232 13.81 -12.38 10.14
C LYS A 232 14.44 -12.29 8.76
N LEU A 233 15.74 -12.42 8.67
CA LEU A 233 16.46 -12.39 7.40
C LEU A 233 16.58 -13.81 6.81
N THR A 234 16.75 -13.88 5.50
CA THR A 234 17.09 -15.11 4.80
C THR A 234 18.36 -15.72 5.44
N ASP A 235 18.37 -17.03 5.59
CA ASP A 235 19.48 -17.78 6.19
C ASP A 235 19.75 -17.46 7.68
N SER A 236 18.76 -16.86 8.36
CA SER A 236 18.84 -16.59 9.80
C SER A 236 17.61 -17.17 10.54
N ASP A 237 17.84 -17.83 11.66
CA ASP A 237 16.76 -18.29 12.54
C ASP A 237 16.39 -17.28 13.63
N THR A 238 17.11 -16.17 13.69
CA THR A 238 16.94 -15.15 14.74
C THR A 238 16.03 -14.02 14.26
N TRP A 239 15.11 -13.62 15.13
CA TRP A 239 14.32 -12.42 14.98
C TRP A 239 15.09 -11.20 15.47
N MET A 240 15.16 -10.17 14.65
CA MET A 240 15.75 -8.86 14.98
C MET A 240 14.60 -7.94 15.38
N GLU A 241 14.51 -7.67 16.70
CA GLU A 241 13.47 -6.79 17.27
C GLU A 241 13.71 -5.33 16.84
N ALA A 242 12.62 -4.55 16.74
CA ALA A 242 12.70 -3.13 16.46
C ALA A 242 13.15 -2.34 17.70
N GLU A 243 14.24 -1.60 17.57
CA GLU A 243 14.86 -0.77 18.61
C GLU A 243 15.23 0.63 18.12
#